data_07290641c4f6159ba38684e94eba1ca0
#
_entry.id   07290641c4f6159ba38684e94eba1ca0
#
_cell.length_a   1.000
_cell.length_b   1.000
_cell.length_c   1.000
_cell.angle_alpha   90.00
_cell.angle_beta   90.00
_cell.angle_gamma   90.00
#
_symmetry.space_group_name_H-M   'P 1'
#
loop_
_entity.id
_entity.type
_entity.pdbx_description
1 polymer ?
#
loop_
_entity_poly.entity_id
_entity_poly.type
_entity_poly.pdbx_seq_one_letter_code
_entity_poly.pdbx_strand_id
1 'polypeptide(L)'
;MKLTGLISLFLLFVLNACNSDNFESVTSTGDLVFSSDTIYLDTVFTNTGSSTRTLKVYNKSSKNIRVPAIKLGLAEQSFYRINVDGVPGPVVNDIDILAKDSIFIFIEATIDFSQVTSPLYEDQLIFESEDQPQEVALVTLVQDAHFLYPQKDAEGIKETIVLGQDENGKDIEVEGFYLKDNTTWTKEKPYVVYGFVGVPEGKT
;
A
#
# COMPACT_ATOMS: atom_id res chain seq x y z
N MET A 1 -28.21 -38.48 -42.60
CA MET A 1 -27.24 -39.23 -41.73
C MET A 1 -25.77 -38.80 -41.84
N LYS A 2 -25.32 -38.01 -42.81
CA LYS A 2 -23.88 -37.61 -42.90
C LYS A 2 -23.53 -36.34 -42.15
N LEU A 3 -24.48 -35.41 -41.96
CA LEU A 3 -24.23 -34.12 -41.29
C LEU A 3 -24.14 -34.26 -39.75
N THR A 4 -24.94 -35.13 -39.14
CA THR A 4 -24.94 -35.42 -37.71
C THR A 4 -23.65 -36.07 -37.23
N GLY A 5 -23.02 -36.93 -38.06
CA GLY A 5 -21.72 -37.56 -37.76
C GLY A 5 -20.57 -36.54 -37.79
N LEU A 6 -20.63 -35.55 -38.69
CA LEU A 6 -19.60 -34.51 -38.78
C LEU A 6 -19.66 -33.52 -37.58
N ILE A 7 -20.87 -33.18 -37.13
CA ILE A 7 -21.09 -32.33 -35.96
C ILE A 7 -20.64 -33.05 -34.68
N SER A 8 -20.92 -34.36 -34.55
CA SER A 8 -20.48 -35.16 -33.40
C SER A 8 -18.94 -35.29 -33.34
N LEU A 9 -18.27 -35.46 -34.47
CA LEU A 9 -16.84 -35.51 -34.58
C LEU A 9 -16.17 -34.18 -34.25
N PHE A 10 -16.74 -33.07 -34.64
CA PHE A 10 -16.27 -31.72 -34.33
C PHE A 10 -16.42 -31.41 -32.82
N LEU A 11 -17.52 -31.83 -32.20
CA LEU A 11 -17.77 -31.63 -30.77
C LEU A 11 -16.75 -32.41 -29.90
N LEU A 12 -16.30 -33.58 -30.35
CA LEU A 12 -15.27 -34.39 -29.68
C LEU A 12 -13.87 -33.72 -29.73
N PHE A 13 -13.57 -32.94 -30.75
CA PHE A 13 -12.31 -32.21 -30.86
C PHE A 13 -12.25 -30.96 -29.93
N VAL A 14 -13.39 -30.33 -29.65
CA VAL A 14 -13.47 -29.16 -28.80
C VAL A 14 -13.31 -29.52 -27.33
N LEU A 15 -13.65 -30.73 -26.93
CA LEU A 15 -13.53 -31.20 -25.52
C LEU A 15 -12.10 -31.54 -25.07
N ASN A 16 -11.15 -31.63 -25.99
CA ASN A 16 -9.74 -31.88 -25.66
C ASN A 16 -8.89 -30.60 -25.57
N ALA A 17 -9.50 -29.40 -25.64
CA ALA A 17 -8.79 -28.13 -25.58
C ALA A 17 -8.44 -27.69 -24.13
N CYS A 18 -8.91 -28.38 -23.09
CA CYS A 18 -8.39 -28.22 -21.74
C CYS A 18 -7.14 -29.09 -21.56
N ASN A 19 -6.03 -28.61 -22.08
CA ASN A 19 -4.73 -29.11 -21.64
C ASN A 19 -4.52 -28.53 -20.25
N SER A 20 -4.54 -29.36 -19.21
CA SER A 20 -3.97 -29.01 -17.93
C SER A 20 -2.46 -28.96 -18.15
N ASP A 21 -1.93 -27.78 -18.49
CA ASP A 21 -0.49 -27.56 -18.46
C ASP A 21 -0.05 -27.96 -17.06
N ASN A 22 0.76 -29.02 -16.95
CA ASN A 22 1.44 -29.37 -15.72
C ASN A 22 2.35 -28.19 -15.40
N PHE A 23 1.90 -27.34 -14.49
CA PHE A 23 2.64 -26.16 -14.05
C PHE A 23 3.78 -26.62 -13.15
N GLU A 24 4.88 -27.06 -13.78
CA GLU A 24 6.10 -27.39 -13.06
C GLU A 24 6.89 -26.11 -12.78
N SER A 25 7.11 -25.80 -11.53
CA SER A 25 8.02 -24.76 -11.07
C SER A 25 9.20 -25.35 -10.32
N VAL A 26 10.35 -24.71 -10.44
CA VAL A 26 11.55 -25.03 -9.64
C VAL A 26 11.63 -24.04 -8.49
N THR A 27 12.12 -24.50 -7.34
CA THR A 27 12.33 -23.59 -6.19
C THR A 27 13.36 -22.52 -6.56
N SER A 28 13.11 -21.30 -6.10
CA SER A 28 14.04 -20.17 -6.28
C SER A 28 15.40 -20.49 -5.66
N THR A 29 16.47 -20.23 -6.38
CA THR A 29 17.86 -20.35 -5.93
C THR A 29 18.47 -19.00 -5.54
N GLY A 30 17.67 -17.90 -5.57
CA GLY A 30 18.15 -16.57 -5.29
C GLY A 30 18.55 -15.78 -6.56
N ASP A 31 17.95 -16.11 -7.70
CA ASP A 31 18.25 -15.53 -9.02
C ASP A 31 17.20 -14.48 -9.47
N LEU A 32 16.38 -13.98 -8.55
CA LEU A 32 15.38 -12.97 -8.85
C LEU A 32 16.05 -11.62 -9.13
N VAL A 33 15.46 -10.85 -10.03
CA VAL A 33 15.91 -9.49 -10.35
C VAL A 33 14.83 -8.51 -9.90
N PHE A 34 15.24 -7.49 -9.17
CA PHE A 34 14.33 -6.49 -8.62
C PHE A 34 14.41 -5.18 -9.41
N SER A 35 13.29 -4.46 -9.49
CA SER A 35 13.26 -3.10 -10.08
C SER A 35 14.02 -2.08 -9.24
N SER A 36 14.22 -2.34 -7.95
CA SER A 36 15.01 -1.55 -7.01
C SER A 36 15.51 -2.44 -5.88
N ASP A 37 16.65 -2.13 -5.31
CA ASP A 37 17.21 -2.76 -4.11
C ASP A 37 16.69 -2.12 -2.80
N THR A 38 16.09 -0.93 -2.93
CA THR A 38 15.53 -0.17 -1.81
C THR A 38 14.22 0.51 -2.22
N ILE A 39 13.22 0.41 -1.38
CA ILE A 39 11.93 1.09 -1.53
C ILE A 39 11.82 2.19 -0.48
N TYR A 40 11.76 3.43 -0.96
CA TYR A 40 11.53 4.61 -0.13
C TYR A 40 10.05 4.99 -0.15
N LEU A 41 9.42 5.03 1.02
CA LEU A 41 8.01 5.45 1.16
C LEU A 41 7.85 6.95 1.44
N ASP A 42 8.89 7.72 1.24
CA ASP A 42 8.96 9.15 1.54
C ASP A 42 8.76 9.45 3.05
N THR A 43 8.40 10.68 3.39
CA THR A 43 8.07 11.07 4.76
C THR A 43 6.58 10.85 4.99
N VAL A 44 6.24 10.08 6.02
CA VAL A 44 4.86 9.88 6.48
C VAL A 44 4.64 10.55 7.82
N PHE A 45 3.45 11.11 8.03
CA PHE A 45 3.07 11.58 9.36
C PHE A 45 2.60 10.42 10.22
N THR A 46 2.84 10.53 11.53
CA THR A 46 2.36 9.54 12.52
C THR A 46 0.90 9.17 12.30
N ASN A 47 0.60 7.87 12.36
CA ASN A 47 -0.75 7.32 12.18
C ASN A 47 -1.44 7.67 10.83
N THR A 48 -0.67 8.13 9.85
CA THR A 48 -1.18 8.40 8.49
C THR A 48 -0.61 7.36 7.53
N GLY A 49 -1.47 6.81 6.68
CA GLY A 49 -1.05 5.86 5.64
C GLY A 49 -0.14 6.54 4.61
N SER A 50 0.93 5.86 4.21
CA SER A 50 1.78 6.29 3.10
C SER A 50 1.06 6.20 1.76
N SER A 51 1.65 6.76 0.72
CA SER A 51 1.34 6.36 -0.65
C SER A 51 1.82 4.92 -0.89
N THR A 52 1.12 4.21 -1.78
CA THR A 52 1.54 2.87 -2.21
C THR A 52 2.79 2.96 -3.08
N ARG A 53 3.80 2.17 -2.78
CA ARG A 53 4.96 1.94 -3.63
C ARG A 53 4.89 0.56 -4.25
N THR A 54 5.53 0.42 -5.40
CA THR A 54 5.51 -0.83 -6.16
C THR A 54 6.92 -1.32 -6.38
N LEU A 55 7.17 -2.56 -5.98
CA LEU A 55 8.34 -3.33 -6.36
C LEU A 55 7.95 -4.31 -7.46
N LYS A 56 8.72 -4.35 -8.54
CA LYS A 56 8.56 -5.36 -9.57
C LYS A 56 9.68 -6.40 -9.44
N VAL A 57 9.26 -7.67 -9.40
CA VAL A 57 10.15 -8.82 -9.24
C VAL A 57 10.14 -9.64 -10.51
N TYR A 58 11.30 -9.85 -11.12
CA TYR A 58 11.45 -10.50 -12.40
C TYR A 58 12.07 -11.88 -12.26
N ASN A 59 11.47 -12.86 -12.89
CA ASN A 59 12.08 -14.12 -13.25
C ASN A 59 12.70 -14.01 -14.65
N LYS A 60 14.02 -13.88 -14.76
CA LYS A 60 14.72 -13.82 -16.03
C LYS A 60 15.07 -15.20 -16.60
N SER A 61 14.82 -16.26 -15.86
CA SER A 61 15.14 -17.64 -16.30
C SER A 61 14.14 -18.13 -17.36
N SER A 62 14.42 -19.28 -17.95
CA SER A 62 13.53 -19.97 -18.89
C SER A 62 12.61 -20.98 -18.21
N LYS A 63 12.62 -21.06 -16.88
CA LYS A 63 11.78 -21.96 -16.07
C LYS A 63 10.85 -21.13 -15.17
N ASN A 64 9.70 -21.70 -14.86
CA ASN A 64 8.87 -21.14 -13.81
C ASN A 64 9.59 -21.30 -12.46
N ILE A 65 9.58 -20.27 -11.64
CA ILE A 65 10.24 -20.26 -10.33
C ILE A 65 9.17 -20.17 -9.25
N ARG A 66 9.31 -21.00 -8.22
CA ARG A 66 8.54 -20.89 -6.97
C ARG A 66 9.40 -20.26 -5.90
N VAL A 67 8.95 -19.13 -5.35
CA VAL A 67 9.51 -18.49 -4.16
C VAL A 67 8.78 -19.10 -2.95
N PRO A 68 9.49 -19.80 -2.04
CA PRO A 68 8.85 -20.47 -0.91
C PRO A 68 8.07 -19.52 -0.01
N ALA A 69 8.65 -18.37 0.29
CA ALA A 69 7.97 -17.29 1.01
C ALA A 69 8.53 -15.92 0.64
N ILE A 70 7.65 -14.94 0.61
CA ILE A 70 7.98 -13.52 0.55
C ILE A 70 7.43 -12.90 1.83
N LYS A 71 8.30 -12.29 2.64
CA LYS A 71 7.90 -11.81 3.98
C LYS A 71 8.59 -10.53 4.38
N LEU A 72 7.95 -9.78 5.29
CA LEU A 72 8.57 -8.68 6.01
C LEU A 72 9.56 -9.21 7.05
N GLY A 73 10.70 -8.55 7.23
CA GLY A 73 11.73 -8.95 8.18
C GLY A 73 11.22 -8.94 9.62
N LEU A 74 10.42 -7.95 9.99
CA LEU A 74 9.77 -7.85 11.30
C LEU A 74 8.43 -8.58 11.38
N ALA A 75 8.00 -9.24 10.31
CA ALA A 75 6.75 -10.01 10.20
C ALA A 75 5.54 -9.21 10.75
N GLU A 76 4.81 -9.76 11.72
CA GLU A 76 3.63 -9.12 12.33
C GLU A 76 3.93 -7.84 13.11
N GLN A 77 5.19 -7.58 13.44
CA GLN A 77 5.62 -6.37 14.15
C GLN A 77 5.98 -5.23 13.19
N SER A 78 5.97 -5.49 11.90
CA SER A 78 6.24 -4.48 10.89
C SER A 78 5.09 -3.49 10.78
N PHE A 79 5.43 -2.19 10.68
CA PHE A 79 4.48 -1.16 10.31
C PHE A 79 4.25 -1.07 8.79
N TYR A 80 5.01 -1.83 8.01
CA TYR A 80 4.73 -2.02 6.58
C TYR A 80 3.62 -3.04 6.38
N ARG A 81 2.92 -2.89 5.28
CA ARG A 81 1.96 -3.85 4.74
C ARG A 81 2.34 -4.16 3.31
N ILE A 82 2.27 -5.42 2.94
CA ILE A 82 2.54 -5.84 1.57
C ILE A 82 1.35 -6.57 0.97
N ASN A 83 1.24 -6.48 -0.34
CA ASN A 83 0.36 -7.29 -1.17
C ASN A 83 1.22 -7.86 -2.31
N VAL A 84 1.41 -9.16 -2.30
CA VAL A 84 2.23 -9.88 -3.28
C VAL A 84 1.31 -10.49 -4.33
N ASP A 85 1.32 -9.96 -5.54
CA ASP A 85 0.53 -10.46 -6.67
C ASP A 85 -0.96 -10.69 -6.35
N GLY A 86 -1.55 -9.75 -5.59
CA GLY A 86 -2.94 -9.80 -5.15
C GLY A 86 -3.18 -10.47 -3.79
N VAL A 87 -2.17 -11.09 -3.18
CA VAL A 87 -2.27 -11.75 -1.87
C VAL A 87 -1.71 -10.83 -0.78
N PRO A 88 -2.54 -10.30 0.15
CA PRO A 88 -2.07 -9.46 1.24
C PRO A 88 -1.57 -10.30 2.42
N GLY A 89 -0.61 -9.78 3.16
CA GLY A 89 -0.14 -10.37 4.42
C GLY A 89 1.33 -10.06 4.70
N PRO A 90 1.80 -10.16 5.96
CA PRO A 90 3.21 -9.95 6.30
C PRO A 90 4.10 -11.12 5.83
N VAL A 91 3.50 -12.26 5.53
CA VAL A 91 4.13 -13.46 4.96
C VAL A 91 3.20 -14.04 3.90
N VAL A 92 3.70 -14.22 2.70
CA VAL A 92 2.98 -14.85 1.58
C VAL A 92 3.82 -16.01 1.07
N ASN A 93 3.23 -17.22 1.05
CA ASN A 93 3.92 -18.45 0.71
C ASN A 93 3.63 -18.91 -0.72
N ASP A 94 4.51 -19.76 -1.25
CA ASP A 94 4.34 -20.49 -2.51
C ASP A 94 4.00 -19.61 -3.71
N ILE A 95 4.77 -18.54 -3.92
CA ILE A 95 4.55 -17.60 -5.02
C ILE A 95 5.28 -18.11 -6.27
N ASP A 96 4.51 -18.40 -7.31
CA ASP A 96 5.03 -18.80 -8.62
C ASP A 96 5.23 -17.56 -9.52
N ILE A 97 6.41 -17.48 -10.14
CA ILE A 97 6.72 -16.46 -11.16
C ILE A 97 7.06 -17.19 -12.46
N LEU A 98 6.26 -16.95 -13.50
CA LEU A 98 6.42 -17.61 -14.78
C LEU A 98 7.79 -17.31 -15.42
N ALA A 99 8.22 -18.18 -16.30
CA ALA A 99 9.45 -18.00 -17.08
C ALA A 99 9.39 -16.70 -17.88
N LYS A 100 10.44 -15.87 -17.79
CA LYS A 100 10.56 -14.57 -18.48
C LYS A 100 9.48 -13.56 -18.11
N ASP A 101 8.80 -13.74 -16.97
CA ASP A 101 7.73 -12.89 -16.49
C ASP A 101 8.10 -12.19 -15.17
N SER A 102 7.15 -11.51 -14.57
CA SER A 102 7.33 -10.72 -13.35
C SER A 102 6.04 -10.59 -12.57
N ILE A 103 6.16 -10.43 -11.26
CA ILE A 103 5.07 -10.06 -10.37
C ILE A 103 5.24 -8.67 -9.80
N PHE A 104 4.16 -8.12 -9.24
CA PHE A 104 4.16 -6.84 -8.54
C PHE A 104 3.93 -7.05 -7.05
N ILE A 105 4.67 -6.30 -6.25
CA ILE A 105 4.47 -6.21 -4.81
C ILE A 105 4.13 -4.76 -4.49
N PHE A 106 2.94 -4.55 -3.91
CA PHE A 106 2.52 -3.25 -3.42
C PHE A 106 2.89 -3.12 -1.94
N ILE A 107 3.45 -1.97 -1.58
CA ILE A 107 4.02 -1.72 -0.25
C ILE A 107 3.47 -0.40 0.27
N GLU A 108 2.96 -0.43 1.50
CA GLU A 108 2.44 0.72 2.24
C GLU A 108 2.93 0.69 3.68
N ALA A 109 2.88 1.81 4.37
CA ALA A 109 3.17 1.89 5.79
C ALA A 109 2.13 2.75 6.53
N THR A 110 1.88 2.41 7.78
CA THR A 110 1.20 3.28 8.75
C THR A 110 1.94 3.15 10.06
N ILE A 111 2.64 4.19 10.46
CA ILE A 111 3.60 4.13 11.55
C ILE A 111 3.17 5.06 12.67
N ASP A 112 3.09 4.55 13.89
CA ASP A 112 2.92 5.35 15.09
C ASP A 112 4.29 5.82 15.57
N PHE A 113 4.53 7.12 15.51
CA PHE A 113 5.81 7.72 15.94
C PHE A 113 6.17 7.38 17.39
N SER A 114 5.17 7.17 18.26
CA SER A 114 5.40 6.82 19.65
C SER A 114 5.97 5.40 19.86
N GLN A 115 5.86 4.55 18.86
CA GLN A 115 6.31 3.15 18.90
C GLN A 115 7.65 2.92 18.20
N VAL A 116 8.22 3.96 17.62
CA VAL A 116 9.54 3.88 16.98
C VAL A 116 10.59 4.64 17.80
N THR A 117 11.81 4.16 17.78
CA THR A 117 12.94 4.75 18.52
C THR A 117 13.70 5.81 17.70
N SER A 118 13.43 5.87 16.41
CA SER A 118 14.07 6.78 15.45
C SER A 118 13.03 7.29 14.45
N PRO A 119 13.15 8.54 13.98
CA PRO A 119 12.36 9.01 12.84
C PRO A 119 12.57 8.21 11.57
N LEU A 120 13.74 7.57 11.42
CA LEU A 120 14.00 6.63 10.32
C LEU A 120 13.51 5.26 10.73
N TYR A 121 12.46 4.78 10.06
CA TYR A 121 11.94 3.44 10.23
C TYR A 121 12.36 2.56 9.05
N GLU A 122 12.97 1.43 9.37
CA GLU A 122 13.54 0.50 8.42
C GLU A 122 13.03 -0.92 8.68
N ASP A 123 12.83 -1.65 7.60
CA ASP A 123 12.55 -3.08 7.57
C ASP A 123 13.08 -3.63 6.23
N GLN A 124 12.86 -4.88 5.96
CA GLN A 124 13.25 -5.50 4.70
C GLN A 124 12.17 -6.45 4.20
N LEU A 125 12.10 -6.59 2.90
CA LEU A 125 11.32 -7.61 2.23
C LEU A 125 12.25 -8.76 1.88
N ILE A 126 11.98 -9.94 2.44
CA ILE A 126 12.83 -11.14 2.32
C ILE A 126 12.15 -12.10 1.35
N PHE A 127 12.90 -12.54 0.35
CA PHE A 127 12.52 -13.58 -0.61
C PHE A 127 13.27 -14.86 -0.27
N GLU A 128 12.57 -15.84 0.26
CA GLU A 128 13.19 -17.12 0.59
C GLU A 128 13.60 -17.88 -0.66
N SER A 129 14.67 -18.63 -0.58
CA SER A 129 15.20 -19.44 -1.66
C SER A 129 15.91 -20.67 -1.10
N GLU A 130 16.25 -21.61 -1.99
CA GLU A 130 16.95 -22.84 -1.63
C GLU A 130 18.40 -22.58 -1.17
N ASP A 131 19.09 -21.65 -1.85
CA ASP A 131 20.50 -21.37 -1.57
C ASP A 131 20.64 -20.18 -0.59
N GLN A 132 20.32 -18.97 -1.03
CA GLN A 132 20.43 -17.76 -0.22
C GLN A 132 19.21 -16.86 -0.42
N PRO A 133 18.59 -16.38 0.66
CA PRO A 133 17.52 -15.42 0.56
C PRO A 133 18.03 -14.13 -0.09
N GLN A 134 17.13 -13.47 -0.83
CA GLN A 134 17.37 -12.13 -1.37
C GLN A 134 16.55 -11.13 -0.58
N GLU A 135 17.03 -9.90 -0.47
CA GLU A 135 16.41 -8.87 0.35
C GLU A 135 16.28 -7.56 -0.44
N VAL A 136 15.20 -6.84 -0.14
CA VAL A 136 14.97 -5.46 -0.61
C VAL A 136 14.70 -4.61 0.61
N ALA A 137 15.48 -3.54 0.80
CA ALA A 137 15.34 -2.65 1.94
C ALA A 137 14.06 -1.81 1.83
N LEU A 138 13.36 -1.61 2.94
CA LEU A 138 12.21 -0.74 3.09
C LEU A 138 12.57 0.41 4.03
N VAL A 139 12.43 1.65 3.58
CA VAL A 139 12.87 2.83 4.32
C VAL A 139 11.78 3.90 4.30
N THR A 140 11.46 4.44 5.49
CA THR A 140 10.46 5.50 5.65
C THR A 140 10.92 6.50 6.72
N LEU A 141 10.78 7.79 6.44
CA LEU A 141 10.87 8.81 7.46
C LEU A 141 9.50 9.02 8.11
N VAL A 142 9.46 8.96 9.44
CA VAL A 142 8.23 9.16 10.22
C VAL A 142 8.32 10.49 10.92
N GLN A 143 7.30 11.32 10.77
CA GLN A 143 7.24 12.64 11.39
C GLN A 143 6.03 12.74 12.32
N ASP A 144 6.27 13.10 13.58
CA ASP A 144 5.21 13.45 14.51
C ASP A 144 4.59 14.80 14.11
N ALA A 145 3.29 14.97 14.33
CA ALA A 145 2.56 16.16 13.94
C ALA A 145 1.33 16.41 14.83
N HIS A 146 0.91 17.67 14.88
CA HIS A 146 -0.39 18.04 15.42
C HIS A 146 -1.42 18.04 14.29
N PHE A 147 -2.44 17.19 14.40
CA PHE A 147 -3.51 17.11 13.42
C PHE A 147 -4.69 17.97 13.86
N LEU A 148 -5.10 18.87 12.99
CA LEU A 148 -6.22 19.78 13.18
C LEU A 148 -7.25 19.52 12.08
N TYR A 149 -8.46 19.10 12.47
CA TYR A 149 -9.51 18.72 11.53
C TYR A 149 -10.90 19.08 12.08
N PRO A 150 -11.87 19.38 11.19
CA PRO A 150 -13.26 19.58 11.54
C PRO A 150 -13.84 18.32 12.19
N GLN A 151 -14.55 18.49 13.29
CA GLN A 151 -15.23 17.37 13.93
C GLN A 151 -16.45 16.96 13.10
N LYS A 152 -16.95 15.76 13.32
CA LYS A 152 -18.22 15.30 12.78
C LYS A 152 -19.26 15.28 13.87
N ASP A 153 -20.47 15.68 13.53
CA ASP A 153 -21.65 15.52 14.40
C ASP A 153 -22.13 14.05 14.43
N ALA A 154 -23.25 13.82 15.12
CA ALA A 154 -23.83 12.49 15.27
C ALA A 154 -24.33 11.90 13.93
N GLU A 155 -24.66 12.76 12.97
CA GLU A 155 -25.09 12.42 11.62
C GLU A 155 -23.91 12.22 10.64
N GLY A 156 -22.68 12.46 11.10
CA GLY A 156 -21.45 12.33 10.31
C GLY A 156 -21.13 13.55 9.45
N ILE A 157 -21.84 14.66 9.64
CA ILE A 157 -21.63 15.91 8.93
C ILE A 157 -20.45 16.62 9.59
N LYS A 158 -19.50 17.10 8.76
CA LYS A 158 -18.32 17.83 9.23
C LYS A 158 -18.68 19.28 9.59
N GLU A 159 -17.98 19.82 10.57
CA GLU A 159 -18.04 21.23 10.92
C GLU A 159 -17.68 22.10 9.71
N THR A 160 -18.40 23.21 9.54
CA THR A 160 -18.14 24.25 8.53
C THR A 160 -17.92 25.61 9.19
N ILE A 161 -17.25 26.48 8.49
CA ILE A 161 -17.14 27.90 8.83
C ILE A 161 -17.69 28.75 7.69
N VAL A 162 -18.31 29.90 8.04
CA VAL A 162 -18.81 30.87 7.09
C VAL A 162 -17.68 31.81 6.73
N LEU A 163 -17.31 31.89 5.45
CA LEU A 163 -16.30 32.84 4.93
C LEU A 163 -16.89 34.20 4.54
N GLY A 164 -18.20 34.25 4.35
CA GLY A 164 -18.91 35.46 3.90
C GLY A 164 -20.23 35.10 3.25
N GLN A 165 -20.79 36.02 2.48
CA GLN A 165 -22.04 35.80 1.75
C GLN A 165 -21.82 35.97 0.25
N ASP A 166 -22.59 35.27 -0.56
CA ASP A 166 -22.62 35.44 -2.00
C ASP A 166 -23.42 36.69 -2.41
N GLU A 167 -23.49 36.97 -3.71
CA GLU A 167 -24.23 38.11 -4.26
C GLU A 167 -25.74 38.12 -3.93
N ASN A 168 -26.27 36.97 -3.53
CA ASN A 168 -27.68 36.77 -3.14
C ASN A 168 -27.88 36.79 -1.62
N GLY A 169 -26.83 37.04 -0.83
CA GLY A 169 -26.87 37.04 0.63
C GLY A 169 -26.88 35.67 1.27
N LYS A 170 -26.56 34.59 0.52
CA LYS A 170 -26.43 33.25 1.04
C LYS A 170 -25.02 33.02 1.59
N ASP A 171 -24.92 32.43 2.77
CA ASP A 171 -23.65 32.11 3.40
C ASP A 171 -22.80 31.17 2.53
N ILE A 172 -21.52 31.53 2.39
CA ILE A 172 -20.49 30.71 1.75
C ILE A 172 -19.83 29.87 2.85
N GLU A 173 -20.22 28.61 2.95
CA GLU A 173 -19.68 27.68 3.92
C GLU A 173 -18.56 26.85 3.33
N VAL A 174 -17.50 26.61 4.13
CA VAL A 174 -16.39 25.72 3.78
C VAL A 174 -16.11 24.77 4.93
N GLU A 175 -15.60 23.59 4.62
CA GLU A 175 -15.17 22.62 5.63
C GLU A 175 -14.07 23.24 6.50
N GLY A 176 -14.32 23.36 7.80
CA GLY A 176 -13.43 24.04 8.74
C GLY A 176 -14.01 24.10 10.14
N PHE A 177 -13.24 24.62 11.07
CA PHE A 177 -13.63 24.76 12.48
C PHE A 177 -13.02 26.03 13.09
N TYR A 178 -13.62 26.48 14.18
CA TYR A 178 -13.10 27.60 14.96
C TYR A 178 -12.26 27.09 16.14
N LEU A 179 -11.15 27.75 16.43
CA LEU A 179 -10.39 27.51 17.66
C LEU A 179 -11.26 27.87 18.87
N LYS A 180 -11.37 26.95 19.82
CA LYS A 180 -12.22 27.14 21.03
C LYS A 180 -11.58 28.04 22.06
N ASP A 181 -10.25 28.00 22.14
CA ASP A 181 -9.45 28.68 23.14
C ASP A 181 -8.29 29.46 22.50
N ASN A 182 -7.67 30.38 23.27
CA ASN A 182 -6.40 30.96 22.88
C ASN A 182 -5.37 29.85 22.69
N THR A 183 -4.75 29.80 21.53
CA THR A 183 -3.88 28.70 21.16
C THR A 183 -2.53 29.20 20.66
N THR A 184 -1.46 28.69 21.24
CA THR A 184 -0.11 29.01 20.76
C THR A 184 0.41 27.86 19.91
N TRP A 185 0.71 28.15 18.66
CA TRP A 185 1.38 27.19 17.80
C TRP A 185 2.89 27.33 17.92
N THR A 186 3.54 26.22 18.22
CA THR A 186 5.00 26.18 18.44
C THR A 186 5.69 25.60 17.21
N LYS A 187 7.01 25.76 17.14
CA LYS A 187 7.83 25.17 16.07
C LYS A 187 8.31 23.73 16.37
N GLU A 188 7.88 23.15 17.47
CA GLU A 188 8.39 21.84 17.93
C GLU A 188 7.91 20.70 17.01
N LYS A 189 6.66 20.79 16.53
CA LYS A 189 6.06 19.82 15.64
C LYS A 189 5.29 20.54 14.53
N PRO A 190 5.23 19.97 13.32
CA PRO A 190 4.39 20.51 12.26
C PRO A 190 2.90 20.39 12.61
N TYR A 191 2.12 21.28 12.04
CA TYR A 191 0.66 21.26 12.11
C TYR A 191 0.11 20.83 10.76
N VAL A 192 -0.67 19.76 10.75
CA VAL A 192 -1.38 19.25 9.58
C VAL A 192 -2.83 19.68 9.70
N VAL A 193 -3.23 20.64 8.86
CA VAL A 193 -4.56 21.26 8.92
C VAL A 193 -5.42 20.71 7.79
N TYR A 194 -6.54 20.10 8.12
CA TYR A 194 -7.56 19.68 7.17
C TYR A 194 -8.69 20.72 7.14
N GLY A 195 -8.92 21.31 5.97
CA GLY A 195 -9.90 22.38 5.81
C GLY A 195 -9.39 23.74 6.28
N PHE A 196 -10.27 24.55 6.84
CA PHE A 196 -9.99 25.90 7.29
C PHE A 196 -10.04 26.00 8.82
N VAL A 197 -9.15 26.80 9.38
CA VAL A 197 -9.14 27.12 10.82
C VAL A 197 -9.50 28.59 10.99
N GLY A 198 -10.61 28.85 11.66
CA GLY A 198 -11.04 30.18 12.03
C GLY A 198 -10.58 30.57 13.44
N VAL A 199 -10.17 31.82 13.63
CA VAL A 199 -9.92 32.40 14.95
C VAL A 199 -11.12 33.32 15.29
N PRO A 200 -11.95 32.97 16.29
CA PRO A 200 -13.09 33.77 16.66
C PRO A 200 -12.68 35.14 17.21
N GLU A 201 -13.58 36.08 17.14
CA GLU A 201 -13.38 37.39 17.77
C GLU A 201 -13.06 37.24 19.26
N GLY A 202 -12.04 37.97 19.73
CA GLY A 202 -11.57 37.94 21.11
C GLY A 202 -10.68 36.77 21.46
N LYS A 203 -10.30 35.92 20.48
CA LYS A 203 -9.32 34.83 20.63
C LYS A 203 -8.04 35.14 19.88
N THR A 204 -6.94 34.55 20.31
CA THR A 204 -5.60 34.67 19.69
C THR A 204 -4.88 33.34 19.66
#